data_fcae53b9ad5347cdbffc2ce3806e152a
#
_entry.id   fcae53b9ad5347cdbffc2ce3806e152a
#
_cell.length_a   1.000
_cell.length_b   1.000
_cell.length_c   1.000
_cell.angle_alpha   90.00
_cell.angle_beta   90.00
_cell.angle_gamma   90.00
#
_symmetry.space_group_name_H-M   'P 1'
#
loop_
_entity.id
_entity.type
_entity.pdbx_description
1 polymer ?
#
loop_
_entity_poly.entity_id
_entity_poly.type
_entity_poly.pdbx_seq_one_letter_code
_entity_poly.pdbx_strand_id
1 'polypeptide(L)'
;MAVKAAKSIWKEYIESYYQMDTYYRLFHLSFQKSLETSNILLDDLFKHVVDKVEGLYNHWFLGELGNNWSDVCADELATYGKVLEVPQQEDFYRSRIQTSDTKVFVIISDAMRYEVAATMADQFQ
;
A
#
# COMPACT_ATOMS: atom_id res chain seq x y z
N MET A 1 4.99 -16.29 -16.90
CA MET A 1 4.04 -15.93 -15.83
C MET A 1 2.74 -15.50 -16.49
N ALA A 2 1.58 -16.04 -16.07
CA ALA A 2 0.31 -15.58 -16.62
C ALA A 2 0.13 -14.09 -16.25
N VAL A 3 -0.23 -13.26 -17.22
CA VAL A 3 -0.55 -11.85 -16.99
C VAL A 3 -1.78 -11.81 -16.08
N LYS A 4 -1.61 -11.36 -14.84
CA LYS A 4 -2.73 -11.20 -13.91
C LYS A 4 -3.56 -10.00 -14.37
N ALA A 5 -4.88 -10.09 -14.33
CA ALA A 5 -5.74 -8.94 -14.60
C ALA A 5 -5.54 -7.85 -13.52
N ALA A 6 -5.74 -6.58 -13.88
CA ALA A 6 -5.60 -5.44 -12.97
C ALA A 6 -6.40 -5.63 -11.67
N LYS A 7 -7.64 -6.10 -11.77
CA LYS A 7 -8.49 -6.46 -10.62
C LYS A 7 -7.86 -7.47 -9.67
N SER A 8 -7.12 -8.46 -10.21
CA SER A 8 -6.45 -9.47 -9.37
C SER A 8 -5.31 -8.85 -8.57
N ILE A 9 -4.47 -8.01 -9.21
CA ILE A 9 -3.37 -7.32 -8.53
C ILE A 9 -3.92 -6.38 -7.46
N TRP A 10 -4.95 -5.59 -7.81
CA TRP A 10 -5.61 -4.69 -6.86
C TRP A 10 -6.17 -5.46 -5.65
N LYS A 11 -6.85 -6.59 -5.90
CA LYS A 11 -7.42 -7.43 -4.83
C LYS A 11 -6.33 -8.00 -3.93
N GLU A 12 -5.27 -8.57 -4.48
CA GLU A 12 -4.14 -9.08 -3.71
C GLU A 12 -3.46 -8.00 -2.88
N TYR A 13 -3.37 -6.77 -3.42
CA TYR A 13 -2.82 -5.65 -2.67
C TYR A 13 -3.67 -5.32 -1.44
N ILE A 14 -4.98 -5.13 -1.58
CA ILE A 14 -5.85 -4.76 -0.46
C ILE A 14 -6.09 -5.91 0.54
N GLU A 15 -5.90 -7.16 0.13
CA GLU A 15 -6.05 -8.33 1.01
C GLU A 15 -4.77 -8.68 1.77
N SER A 16 -3.60 -8.46 1.16
CA SER A 16 -2.34 -8.93 1.77
C SER A 16 -1.11 -8.07 1.51
N TYR A 17 -0.89 -7.56 0.29
CA TYR A 17 0.38 -6.91 -0.07
C TYR A 17 0.61 -5.58 0.65
N TYR A 18 -0.45 -4.87 1.05
CA TYR A 18 -0.32 -3.66 1.88
C TYR A 18 0.44 -3.89 3.19
N GLN A 19 0.46 -5.14 3.69
CA GLN A 19 1.22 -5.50 4.88
C GLN A 19 2.73 -5.31 4.69
N MET A 20 3.23 -5.45 3.46
CA MET A 20 4.64 -5.16 3.16
C MET A 20 4.96 -3.69 3.40
N ASP A 21 4.06 -2.78 3.00
CA ASP A 21 4.19 -1.36 3.28
C ASP A 21 4.15 -1.08 4.79
N THR A 22 3.24 -1.77 5.51
CA THR A 22 3.13 -1.66 6.97
C THR A 22 4.43 -2.10 7.66
N TYR A 23 4.96 -3.26 7.30
CA TYR A 23 6.19 -3.77 7.91
C TYR A 23 7.41 -2.91 7.57
N TYR A 24 7.50 -2.41 6.34
CA TYR A 24 8.56 -1.51 5.94
C TYR A 24 8.53 -0.21 6.77
N ARG A 25 7.37 0.41 6.92
CA ARG A 25 7.18 1.59 7.77
C ARG A 25 7.53 1.32 9.24
N LEU A 26 7.06 0.21 9.81
CA LEU A 26 7.34 -0.18 11.19
C LEU A 26 8.82 -0.50 11.41
N PHE A 27 9.48 -1.11 10.42
CA PHE A 27 10.92 -1.33 10.46
C PHE A 27 11.67 -0.01 10.59
N HIS A 28 11.40 0.97 9.75
CA HIS A 28 12.08 2.28 9.82
C HIS A 28 11.78 3.01 11.11
N LEU A 29 10.56 2.96 11.61
CA LEU A 29 10.20 3.55 12.90
C LEU A 29 10.99 2.92 14.06
N SER A 30 11.10 1.59 14.06
CA SER A 30 11.85 0.84 15.07
C SER A 30 13.35 1.10 14.95
N PHE A 31 13.85 1.16 13.73
CA PHE A 31 15.26 1.48 13.45
C PHE A 31 15.63 2.88 13.96
N GLN A 32 14.82 3.89 13.65
CA GLN A 32 15.03 5.25 14.14
C GLN A 32 15.06 5.31 15.68
N LYS A 33 14.13 4.65 16.34
CA LYS A 33 14.13 4.57 17.82
C LYS A 33 15.37 3.87 18.37
N SER A 34 15.87 2.85 17.69
CA SER A 34 17.08 2.14 18.09
C SER A 34 18.32 3.02 17.98
N LEU A 35 18.43 3.86 16.95
CA LEU A 35 19.54 4.82 16.80
C LEU A 35 19.57 5.86 17.91
N GLU A 36 18.42 6.29 18.43
CA GLU A 36 18.32 7.24 19.54
C GLU A 36 18.84 6.64 20.86
N THR A 37 18.85 5.31 20.98
CA THR A 37 19.21 4.60 22.23
C THR A 37 20.52 3.83 22.15
N SER A 38 21.15 3.70 20.97
CA SER A 38 22.30 2.80 20.76
C SER A 38 23.66 3.46 20.95
N ASN A 39 24.59 2.69 21.53
CA ASN A 39 26.01 2.94 21.45
C ASN A 39 26.59 2.52 20.08
N ILE A 40 27.55 3.25 19.61
CA ILE A 40 28.22 3.28 18.29
C ILE A 40 28.69 1.91 17.71
N LEU A 41 28.71 0.84 18.47
CA LEU A 41 29.24 -0.48 18.05
C LEU A 41 28.32 -1.32 17.17
N LEU A 42 27.05 -0.92 16.96
CA LEU A 42 26.06 -1.67 16.16
C LEU A 42 25.79 -1.05 14.78
N ASP A 43 26.43 0.08 14.43
CA ASP A 43 26.16 0.84 13.22
C ASP A 43 26.34 0.03 11.92
N ASP A 44 27.41 -0.75 11.81
CA ASP A 44 27.70 -1.53 10.59
C ASP A 44 26.69 -2.68 10.39
N LEU A 45 26.29 -3.33 11.47
CA LEU A 45 25.29 -4.41 11.40
C LEU A 45 23.92 -3.83 11.03
N PHE A 46 23.52 -2.74 11.67
CA PHE A 46 22.25 -2.07 11.38
C PHE A 46 22.18 -1.54 9.95
N LYS A 47 23.28 -0.94 9.47
CA LYS A 47 23.37 -0.50 8.08
C LYS A 47 23.15 -1.65 7.09
N HIS A 48 23.79 -2.80 7.35
CA HIS A 48 23.63 -3.99 6.51
C HIS A 48 22.18 -4.52 6.47
N VAL A 49 21.50 -4.47 7.62
CA VAL A 49 20.07 -4.84 7.69
C VAL A 49 19.20 -3.85 6.95
N VAL A 50 19.44 -2.54 7.08
CA VAL A 50 18.71 -1.50 6.34
C VAL A 50 18.90 -1.69 4.85
N ASP A 51 20.13 -1.84 4.35
CA ASP A 51 20.42 -2.03 2.93
C ASP A 51 19.68 -3.26 2.37
N LYS A 52 19.60 -4.33 3.15
CA LYS A 52 18.83 -5.53 2.76
C LYS A 52 17.33 -5.28 2.69
N VAL A 53 16.76 -4.61 3.69
CA VAL A 53 15.33 -4.28 3.73
C VAL A 53 14.97 -3.32 2.61
N GLU A 54 15.80 -2.29 2.37
CA GLU A 54 15.64 -1.35 1.26
C GLU A 54 15.68 -2.08 -0.10
N GLY A 55 16.64 -2.98 -0.29
CA GLY A 55 16.74 -3.77 -1.50
C GLY A 55 15.51 -4.64 -1.75
N LEU A 56 15.04 -5.35 -0.72
CA LEU A 56 13.86 -6.20 -0.81
C LEU A 56 12.58 -5.39 -1.06
N TYR A 57 12.41 -4.27 -0.38
CA TYR A 57 11.21 -3.47 -0.53
C TYR A 57 11.20 -2.69 -1.85
N ASN A 58 12.22 -1.90 -2.14
CA ASN A 58 12.23 -1.00 -3.29
C ASN A 58 12.48 -1.71 -4.62
N HIS A 59 13.49 -2.61 -4.66
CA HIS A 59 13.89 -3.23 -5.93
C HIS A 59 13.07 -4.46 -6.28
N TRP A 60 12.72 -5.28 -5.28
CA TRP A 60 11.94 -6.48 -5.55
C TRP A 60 10.43 -6.20 -5.41
N PHE A 61 9.93 -5.87 -4.22
CA PHE A 61 8.48 -5.78 -3.99
C PHE A 61 7.82 -4.65 -4.80
N LEU A 62 8.27 -3.39 -4.62
CA LEU A 62 7.69 -2.26 -5.35
C LEU A 62 8.00 -2.31 -6.84
N GLY A 63 9.19 -2.75 -7.22
CA GLY A 63 9.58 -2.90 -8.61
C GLY A 63 8.70 -3.91 -9.34
N GLU A 64 8.55 -5.12 -8.82
CA GLU A 64 7.69 -6.16 -9.41
C GLU A 64 6.21 -5.77 -9.40
N LEU A 65 5.71 -5.24 -8.28
CA LEU A 65 4.32 -4.80 -8.18
C LEU A 65 4.01 -3.66 -9.15
N GLY A 66 4.88 -2.64 -9.20
CA GLY A 66 4.71 -1.49 -10.07
C GLY A 66 4.78 -1.85 -11.56
N ASN A 67 5.73 -2.67 -11.96
CA ASN A 67 5.85 -3.15 -13.34
C ASN A 67 4.61 -3.96 -13.75
N ASN A 68 4.23 -4.94 -12.94
CA ASN A 68 3.03 -5.76 -13.22
C ASN A 68 1.76 -4.91 -13.30
N TRP A 69 1.59 -3.94 -12.39
CA TRP A 69 0.46 -3.02 -12.42
C TRP A 69 0.45 -2.16 -13.68
N SER A 70 1.58 -1.55 -14.00
CA SER A 70 1.72 -0.69 -15.19
C SER A 70 1.43 -1.46 -16.47
N ASP A 71 1.97 -2.67 -16.61
CA ASP A 71 1.79 -3.50 -17.79
C ASP A 71 0.31 -3.88 -18.03
N VAL A 72 -0.42 -4.23 -16.97
CA VAL A 72 -1.83 -4.65 -17.10
C VAL A 72 -2.80 -3.48 -17.21
N CYS A 73 -2.43 -2.29 -16.76
CA CYS A 73 -3.31 -1.11 -16.78
C CYS A 73 -3.06 -0.20 -17.99
N ALA A 74 -1.93 -0.35 -18.70
CA ALA A 74 -1.51 0.59 -19.74
C ALA A 74 -2.57 0.84 -20.81
N ASP A 75 -3.15 -0.23 -21.35
CA ASP A 75 -4.14 -0.13 -22.43
C ASP A 75 -5.46 0.47 -21.96
N GLU A 76 -5.93 0.11 -20.77
CA GLU A 76 -7.16 0.67 -20.20
C GLU A 76 -7.00 2.14 -19.85
N LEU A 77 -5.87 2.53 -19.27
CA LEU A 77 -5.57 3.93 -18.97
C LEU A 77 -5.42 4.77 -20.23
N ALA A 78 -4.78 4.24 -21.27
CA ALA A 78 -4.66 4.95 -22.55
C ALA A 78 -6.00 5.14 -23.27
N THR A 79 -6.89 4.14 -23.17
CA THR A 79 -8.18 4.16 -23.90
C THR A 79 -9.28 4.87 -23.11
N TYR A 80 -9.38 4.63 -21.82
CA TYR A 80 -10.51 5.06 -20.98
C TYR A 80 -10.12 6.07 -19.89
N GLY A 81 -8.83 6.33 -19.68
CA GLY A 81 -8.33 7.17 -18.59
C GLY A 81 -8.53 6.58 -17.19
N LYS A 82 -8.97 5.32 -17.09
CA LYS A 82 -9.22 4.60 -15.84
C LYS A 82 -9.10 3.09 -16.02
N VAL A 83 -8.93 2.39 -14.91
CA VAL A 83 -8.95 0.91 -14.86
C VAL A 83 -10.38 0.46 -14.54
N LEU A 84 -11.01 -0.28 -15.45
CA LEU A 84 -12.46 -0.50 -15.44
C LEU A 84 -12.95 -1.42 -14.32
N GLU A 85 -12.15 -2.43 -13.98
CA GLU A 85 -12.56 -3.48 -13.04
C GLU A 85 -12.23 -3.20 -11.57
N VAL A 86 -11.67 -2.01 -11.27
CA VAL A 86 -11.38 -1.58 -9.89
C VAL A 86 -12.32 -0.47 -9.46
N PRO A 87 -12.67 -0.37 -8.16
CA PRO A 87 -13.52 0.70 -7.65
C PRO A 87 -12.92 2.08 -7.97
N GLN A 88 -13.75 2.97 -8.51
CA GLN A 88 -13.34 4.34 -8.81
C GLN A 88 -13.74 5.27 -7.68
N GLN A 89 -12.93 6.30 -7.44
CA GLN A 89 -13.23 7.29 -6.41
C GLN A 89 -14.52 8.08 -6.73
N GLU A 90 -14.81 8.32 -8.01
CA GLU A 90 -16.04 8.98 -8.48
C GLU A 90 -17.32 8.23 -8.09
N ASP A 91 -17.24 6.91 -7.91
CA ASP A 91 -18.38 6.06 -7.55
C ASP A 91 -18.61 5.98 -6.03
N PHE A 92 -17.73 6.58 -5.20
CA PHE A 92 -17.78 6.44 -3.75
C PHE A 92 -19.14 6.85 -3.17
N TYR A 93 -19.67 8.01 -3.55
CA TYR A 93 -20.97 8.48 -3.04
C TYR A 93 -22.08 7.49 -3.37
N ARG A 94 -22.17 7.09 -4.64
CA ARG A 94 -23.21 6.19 -5.14
C ARG A 94 -23.13 4.80 -4.51
N SER A 95 -21.91 4.27 -4.37
CA SER A 95 -21.69 2.89 -3.91
C SER A 95 -21.67 2.74 -2.39
N ARG A 96 -21.36 3.80 -1.64
CA ARG A 96 -21.16 3.71 -0.19
C ARG A 96 -22.10 4.55 0.64
N ILE A 97 -22.49 5.73 0.14
CA ILE A 97 -23.33 6.66 0.89
C ILE A 97 -24.80 6.49 0.53
N GLN A 98 -25.11 6.56 -0.76
CA GLN A 98 -26.50 6.51 -1.25
C GLN A 98 -27.20 5.18 -0.92
N THR A 99 -26.47 4.09 -0.80
CA THR A 99 -27.02 2.75 -0.50
C THR A 99 -27.11 2.43 0.99
N SER A 100 -26.74 3.37 1.86
CA SER A 100 -26.74 3.15 3.31
C SER A 100 -28.09 3.56 3.92
N ASP A 101 -28.70 2.64 4.67
CA ASP A 101 -29.93 2.90 5.43
C ASP A 101 -29.65 3.56 6.79
N THR A 102 -28.39 3.77 7.15
CA THR A 102 -27.97 4.36 8.41
C THR A 102 -27.22 5.67 8.20
N LYS A 103 -27.09 6.44 9.27
CA LYS A 103 -26.33 7.69 9.25
C LYS A 103 -24.84 7.38 8.99
N VAL A 104 -24.29 7.99 7.95
CA VAL A 104 -22.89 7.81 7.54
C VAL A 104 -22.09 9.06 7.88
N PHE A 105 -20.92 8.87 8.47
CA PHE A 105 -19.92 9.91 8.66
C PHE A 105 -18.75 9.62 7.71
N VAL A 106 -18.34 10.60 6.92
CA VAL A 106 -17.24 10.47 5.98
C VAL A 106 -16.10 11.36 6.44
N ILE A 107 -14.93 10.77 6.64
CA ILE A 107 -13.70 11.49 6.93
C ILE A 107 -12.83 11.41 5.68
N ILE A 108 -12.53 12.56 5.07
CA ILE A 108 -11.64 12.65 3.93
C ILE A 108 -10.26 13.02 4.46
N SER A 109 -9.29 12.13 4.25
CA SER A 109 -7.90 12.38 4.59
C SER A 109 -7.06 12.39 3.32
N ASP A 110 -6.45 13.53 3.04
CA ASP A 110 -5.58 13.68 1.88
C ASP A 110 -4.26 12.93 2.09
N ALA A 111 -3.75 12.33 1.01
CA ALA A 111 -2.49 11.59 0.97
C ALA A 111 -2.36 10.42 1.98
N MET A 112 -3.44 9.94 2.55
CA MET A 112 -3.40 8.78 3.44
C MET A 112 -3.10 7.51 2.64
N ARG A 113 -2.02 6.81 3.01
CA ARG A 113 -1.69 5.51 2.40
C ARG A 113 -2.67 4.44 2.86
N TYR A 114 -2.97 3.49 1.96
CA TYR A 114 -3.92 2.41 2.24
C TYR A 114 -3.55 1.60 3.49
N GLU A 115 -2.27 1.28 3.69
CA GLU A 115 -1.80 0.50 4.85
C GLU A 115 -2.06 1.21 6.19
N VAL A 116 -1.99 2.55 6.20
CA VAL A 116 -2.32 3.35 7.39
C VAL A 116 -3.81 3.32 7.65
N ALA A 117 -4.63 3.50 6.60
CA ALA A 117 -6.08 3.43 6.70
C ALA A 117 -6.56 2.05 7.16
N ALA A 118 -5.98 0.96 6.64
CA ALA A 118 -6.29 -0.40 7.05
C ALA A 118 -5.96 -0.62 8.54
N THR A 119 -4.76 -0.20 8.98
CA THR A 119 -4.36 -0.29 10.39
C THR A 119 -5.29 0.50 11.32
N MET A 120 -5.75 1.69 10.88
CA MET A 120 -6.72 2.48 11.65
C MET A 120 -8.10 1.80 11.71
N ALA A 121 -8.57 1.22 10.60
CA ALA A 121 -9.85 0.53 10.55
C ALA A 121 -9.92 -0.64 11.54
N ASP A 122 -8.82 -1.38 11.68
CA ASP A 122 -8.73 -2.48 12.65
C ASP A 122 -8.83 -2.01 14.10
N GLN A 123 -8.45 -0.76 14.39
CA GLN A 123 -8.56 -0.18 15.74
C GLN A 123 -9.96 0.33 16.10
N PHE A 124 -10.82 0.52 15.11
CA PHE A 124 -12.21 0.98 15.32
C PHE A 124 -13.23 -0.17 15.40
N GLN A 125 -12.80 -1.40 15.23
CA GLN A 125 -13.62 -2.60 15.40
C GLN A 125 -13.55 -3.11 16.83
#